data_211bae2341bf171ad8995fef6b7bf592
#
_entry.id   211bae2341bf171ad8995fef6b7bf592
#
_cell.length_a   1.000
_cell.length_b   1.000
_cell.length_c   1.000
_cell.angle_alpha   90.00
_cell.angle_beta   90.00
_cell.angle_gamma   90.00
#
_symmetry.space_group_name_H-M   'P 1'
#
loop_
_entity.id
_entity.type
_entity.pdbx_description
1 polymer ?
#
loop_
_entity_poly.entity_id
_entity_poly.type
_entity_poly.pdbx_seq_one_letter_code
_entity_poly.pdbx_strand_id
1 'polypeptide(L)'
;MNKLIIPILIFLAGAAALGGTNVFFAATNEMEFCTSCHSMKINLEEYRHTVHYNNQSGVQATCSDCHVPKQFIPKIKAKIMAAKDVYHWVLGTIEPDELHLVSTEENGSCPDLYIPVKEGSDLCVPNYGEPYSDDMSEEANTRREAALKKFNAYRWKMANSVWDKMKASDSRECRNCHSFENMDLDSQDRSARKK
;
A
#
# COMPACT_ATOMS: atom_id res chain seq x y z
N MET A 1 -51.16 10.75 -5.10
CA MET A 1 -49.90 10.02 -5.27
C MET A 1 -50.13 8.53 -4.97
N ASN A 2 -49.82 7.66 -5.94
CA ASN A 2 -50.07 6.22 -5.77
C ASN A 2 -49.30 5.67 -4.55
N LYS A 3 -50.02 4.98 -3.65
CA LYS A 3 -49.44 4.41 -2.40
C LYS A 3 -48.26 3.46 -2.64
N LEU A 4 -48.08 2.99 -3.87
CA LEU A 4 -46.98 2.12 -4.31
C LEU A 4 -45.73 2.88 -4.80
N ILE A 5 -45.85 4.14 -5.20
CA ILE A 5 -44.73 4.90 -5.74
C ILE A 5 -43.64 5.15 -4.69
N ILE A 6 -44.05 5.56 -3.49
CA ILE A 6 -43.13 5.86 -2.37
C ILE A 6 -42.28 4.62 -2.00
N PRO A 7 -42.87 3.43 -1.70
CA PRO A 7 -42.07 2.26 -1.36
C PRO A 7 -41.17 1.80 -2.52
N ILE A 8 -41.59 1.94 -3.78
CA ILE A 8 -40.73 1.63 -4.93
C ILE A 8 -39.53 2.58 -4.98
N LEU A 9 -39.74 3.87 -4.80
CA LEU A 9 -38.65 4.86 -4.78
C LEU A 9 -37.67 4.60 -3.63
N ILE A 10 -38.17 4.26 -2.45
CA ILE A 10 -37.31 3.90 -1.29
C ILE A 10 -36.50 2.65 -1.61
N PHE A 11 -37.11 1.63 -2.19
CA PHE A 11 -36.44 0.41 -2.59
C PHE A 11 -35.33 0.69 -3.64
N LEU A 12 -35.64 1.45 -4.68
CA LEU A 12 -34.67 1.81 -5.72
C LEU A 12 -33.53 2.66 -5.16
N ALA A 13 -33.83 3.61 -4.27
CA ALA A 13 -32.81 4.41 -3.60
C ALA A 13 -31.91 3.54 -2.71
N GLY A 14 -32.48 2.59 -1.96
CA GLY A 14 -31.73 1.63 -1.17
C GLY A 14 -30.84 0.71 -2.03
N ALA A 15 -31.36 0.20 -3.13
CA ALA A 15 -30.61 -0.62 -4.07
C ALA A 15 -29.47 0.16 -4.72
N ALA A 16 -29.72 1.41 -5.13
CA ALA A 16 -28.69 2.30 -5.68
C ALA A 16 -27.60 2.64 -4.65
N ALA A 17 -27.98 2.89 -3.41
CA ALA A 17 -27.05 3.15 -2.33
C ALA A 17 -26.16 1.93 -2.04
N LEU A 18 -26.71 0.74 -1.96
CA LEU A 18 -25.96 -0.50 -1.76
C LEU A 18 -25.04 -0.80 -2.96
N GLY A 19 -25.56 -0.67 -4.18
CA GLY A 19 -24.78 -0.83 -5.41
C GLY A 19 -23.61 0.16 -5.48
N GLY A 20 -23.89 1.44 -5.25
CA GLY A 20 -22.89 2.49 -5.23
C GLY A 20 -21.80 2.26 -4.17
N THR A 21 -22.20 1.82 -2.97
CA THR A 21 -21.24 1.48 -1.90
C THR A 21 -20.34 0.32 -2.30
N ASN A 22 -20.87 -0.71 -2.96
CA ASN A 22 -20.06 -1.84 -3.42
C ASN A 22 -19.07 -1.40 -4.51
N VAL A 23 -19.51 -0.61 -5.48
CA VAL A 23 -18.62 -0.05 -6.52
C VAL A 23 -17.54 0.82 -5.91
N PHE A 24 -17.91 1.69 -4.98
CA PHE A 24 -16.93 2.52 -4.25
C PHE A 24 -15.89 1.69 -3.51
N PHE A 25 -16.32 0.64 -2.80
CA PHE A 25 -15.38 -0.25 -2.10
C PHE A 25 -14.49 -1.02 -3.07
N ALA A 26 -15.02 -1.50 -4.20
CA ALA A 26 -14.23 -2.16 -5.22
C ALA A 26 -13.16 -1.20 -5.75
N ALA A 27 -13.54 -0.04 -6.26
CA ALA A 27 -12.61 0.93 -6.83
C ALA A 27 -11.54 1.41 -5.85
N THR A 28 -11.90 1.61 -4.57
CA THR A 28 -10.94 2.04 -3.54
C THR A 28 -10.14 0.90 -2.90
N ASN A 29 -10.30 -0.33 -3.36
CA ASN A 29 -9.48 -1.48 -2.99
C ASN A 29 -8.44 -1.84 -4.04
N GLU A 30 -8.53 -1.26 -5.23
CA GLU A 30 -7.55 -1.48 -6.28
C GLU A 30 -6.17 -0.98 -5.87
N MET A 31 -5.13 -1.65 -6.36
CA MET A 31 -3.75 -1.30 -6.04
C MET A 31 -3.42 0.11 -6.53
N GLU A 32 -3.90 0.47 -7.71
CA GLU A 32 -3.75 1.78 -8.33
C GLU A 32 -4.32 2.91 -7.46
N PHE A 33 -5.46 2.68 -6.82
CA PHE A 33 -6.02 3.65 -5.88
C PHE A 33 -5.10 3.86 -4.68
N CYS A 34 -4.60 2.78 -4.08
CA CYS A 34 -3.70 2.88 -2.93
C CYS A 34 -2.39 3.58 -3.28
N THR A 35 -1.86 3.32 -4.48
CA THR A 35 -0.58 3.84 -4.96
C THR A 35 -0.69 5.16 -5.73
N SER A 36 -1.90 5.71 -5.87
CA SER A 36 -2.11 7.05 -6.40
C SER A 36 -1.56 8.15 -5.49
N CYS A 37 -1.45 7.86 -4.18
CA CYS A 37 -0.73 8.73 -3.25
C CYS A 37 0.77 8.48 -3.36
N HIS A 38 1.54 9.55 -3.49
CA HIS A 38 2.98 9.47 -3.70
C HIS A 38 3.72 8.69 -2.58
N SER A 39 3.37 8.91 -1.31
CA SER A 39 3.96 8.22 -0.16
C SER A 39 3.79 6.70 -0.16
N MET A 40 2.85 6.19 -0.95
CA MET A 40 2.64 4.75 -1.08
C MET A 40 3.50 4.09 -2.15
N LYS A 41 4.16 4.88 -3.00
CA LYS A 41 5.04 4.33 -4.05
C LYS A 41 6.26 3.62 -3.48
N ILE A 42 6.84 4.13 -2.38
CA ILE A 42 7.92 3.46 -1.64
C ILE A 42 7.49 2.04 -1.24
N ASN A 43 6.33 1.97 -0.60
CA ASN A 43 5.80 0.69 -0.16
C ASN A 43 5.49 -0.25 -1.34
N LEU A 44 4.99 0.28 -2.46
CA LEU A 44 4.73 -0.51 -3.66
C LEU A 44 6.00 -1.11 -4.21
N GLU A 45 7.06 -0.32 -4.29
CA GLU A 45 8.33 -0.79 -4.84
C GLU A 45 8.94 -1.90 -4.00
N GLU A 46 9.03 -1.69 -2.69
CA GLU A 46 9.47 -2.73 -1.78
C GLU A 46 8.58 -3.98 -1.84
N TYR A 47 7.26 -3.79 -2.00
CA TYR A 47 6.30 -4.87 -2.11
C TYR A 47 6.51 -5.71 -3.37
N ARG A 48 6.89 -5.09 -4.51
CA ARG A 48 7.16 -5.78 -5.78
C ARG A 48 8.23 -6.86 -5.67
N HIS A 49 9.13 -6.74 -4.71
CA HIS A 49 10.20 -7.72 -4.44
C HIS A 49 9.80 -8.83 -3.47
N THR A 50 8.55 -8.88 -3.05
CA THR A 50 8.06 -9.89 -2.12
C THR A 50 7.41 -11.07 -2.83
N VAL A 51 7.40 -12.23 -2.17
CA VAL A 51 6.67 -13.42 -2.64
C VAL A 51 5.16 -13.22 -2.72
N HIS A 52 4.60 -12.19 -2.07
CA HIS A 52 3.20 -11.86 -2.16
C HIS A 52 2.85 -11.07 -3.43
N TYR A 53 3.83 -10.40 -4.02
CA TYR A 53 3.65 -9.72 -5.30
C TYR A 53 3.91 -10.66 -6.47
N ASN A 54 5.02 -11.40 -6.44
CA ASN A 54 5.43 -12.29 -7.50
C ASN A 54 5.88 -13.65 -6.94
N ASN A 55 5.23 -14.72 -7.35
CA ASN A 55 5.49 -16.06 -6.86
C ASN A 55 5.17 -17.12 -7.91
N GLN A 56 5.58 -18.36 -7.63
CA GLN A 56 5.39 -19.49 -8.55
C GLN A 56 3.92 -19.87 -8.77
N SER A 57 3.02 -19.52 -7.85
CA SER A 57 1.58 -19.83 -7.99
C SER A 57 0.84 -18.87 -8.92
N GLY A 58 1.44 -17.71 -9.23
CA GLY A 58 0.81 -16.65 -10.00
C GLY A 58 -0.31 -15.90 -9.26
N VAL A 59 -0.48 -16.15 -7.96
CA VAL A 59 -1.45 -15.44 -7.12
C VAL A 59 -0.81 -14.22 -6.51
N GLN A 60 -1.19 -13.04 -6.98
CA GLN A 60 -0.74 -11.78 -6.42
C GLN A 60 -1.71 -11.30 -5.34
N ALA A 61 -1.21 -11.03 -4.14
CA ALA A 61 -1.99 -10.33 -3.12
C ALA A 61 -1.96 -8.82 -3.39
N THR A 62 -3.06 -8.14 -3.18
CA THR A 62 -3.13 -6.67 -3.29
C THR A 62 -2.90 -6.00 -1.94
N CYS A 63 -2.68 -4.68 -1.95
CA CYS A 63 -2.57 -3.92 -0.71
C CYS A 63 -3.81 -4.12 0.19
N SER A 64 -4.99 -4.15 -0.44
CA SER A 64 -6.25 -4.33 0.26
C SER A 64 -6.44 -5.72 0.87
N ASP A 65 -5.81 -6.77 0.33
CA ASP A 65 -5.91 -8.12 0.88
C ASP A 65 -5.28 -8.24 2.27
N CYS A 66 -4.23 -7.44 2.54
CA CYS A 66 -3.55 -7.40 3.83
C CYS A 66 -4.05 -6.28 4.76
N HIS A 67 -4.48 -5.15 4.19
CA HIS A 67 -4.77 -3.94 4.97
C HIS A 67 -6.25 -3.62 5.14
N VAL A 68 -7.14 -4.23 4.33
CA VAL A 68 -8.59 -3.97 4.38
C VAL A 68 -9.36 -5.24 4.71
N PRO A 69 -10.01 -5.31 5.88
CA PRO A 69 -10.82 -6.46 6.25
C PRO A 69 -11.89 -6.80 5.22
N LYS A 70 -12.10 -8.10 4.97
CA LYS A 70 -13.18 -8.55 4.05
C LYS A 70 -14.57 -8.45 4.70
N GLN A 71 -14.66 -8.53 6.04
CA GLN A 71 -15.90 -8.41 6.80
C GLN A 71 -16.44 -6.98 6.74
N PHE A 72 -17.77 -6.85 6.60
CA PHE A 72 -18.43 -5.58 6.32
C PHE A 72 -18.13 -4.48 7.37
N ILE A 73 -18.38 -4.73 8.65
CA ILE A 73 -18.19 -3.72 9.72
C ILE A 73 -16.71 -3.33 9.88
N PRO A 74 -15.76 -4.28 10.00
CA PRO A 74 -14.34 -3.94 10.02
C PRO A 74 -13.87 -3.19 8.76
N LYS A 75 -14.41 -3.54 7.59
CA LYS A 75 -14.12 -2.85 6.32
C LYS A 75 -14.53 -1.38 6.37
N ILE A 76 -15.77 -1.09 6.79
CA ILE A 76 -16.24 0.29 6.93
C ILE A 76 -15.35 1.05 7.90
N LYS A 77 -15.04 0.48 9.07
CA LYS A 77 -14.13 1.11 10.04
C LYS A 77 -12.77 1.43 9.44
N ALA A 78 -12.17 0.50 8.70
CA ALA A 78 -10.88 0.72 8.03
C ALA A 78 -10.96 1.85 6.99
N LYS A 79 -12.04 1.91 6.20
CA LYS A 79 -12.25 2.97 5.21
C LYS A 79 -12.46 4.35 5.84
N ILE A 80 -13.22 4.43 6.94
CA ILE A 80 -13.40 5.69 7.68
C ILE A 80 -12.06 6.17 8.25
N MET A 81 -11.24 5.26 8.77
CA MET A 81 -9.91 5.62 9.28
C MET A 81 -8.98 6.10 8.17
N ALA A 82 -9.02 5.44 7.00
CA ALA A 82 -8.23 5.85 5.83
C ALA A 82 -8.70 7.18 5.21
N ALA A 83 -9.97 7.56 5.39
CA ALA A 83 -10.49 8.84 4.92
C ALA A 83 -9.74 10.04 5.53
N LYS A 84 -9.17 9.87 6.73
CA LYS A 84 -8.32 10.88 7.37
C LYS A 84 -7.06 11.15 6.54
N ASP A 85 -6.45 10.10 5.99
CA ASP A 85 -5.23 10.24 5.20
C ASP A 85 -5.54 10.94 3.86
N VAL A 86 -6.68 10.59 3.23
CA VAL A 86 -7.19 11.29 2.04
C VAL A 86 -7.47 12.76 2.33
N TYR A 87 -8.07 13.08 3.46
CA TYR A 87 -8.33 14.45 3.88
C TYR A 87 -7.02 15.25 4.01
N HIS A 88 -6.02 14.71 4.66
CA HIS A 88 -4.71 15.36 4.77
C HIS A 88 -4.01 15.52 3.42
N TRP A 89 -4.16 14.54 2.53
CA TRP A 89 -3.64 14.64 1.17
C TRP A 89 -4.31 15.77 0.37
N VAL A 90 -5.64 15.87 0.41
CA VAL A 90 -6.40 16.93 -0.28
C VAL A 90 -6.04 18.32 0.24
N LEU A 91 -5.79 18.45 1.54
CA LEU A 91 -5.37 19.71 2.15
C LEU A 91 -3.88 20.05 1.95
N GLY A 92 -3.12 19.19 1.27
CA GLY A 92 -1.68 19.39 1.08
C GLY A 92 -0.87 19.37 2.36
N THR A 93 -1.39 18.76 3.44
CA THR A 93 -0.68 18.63 4.70
C THR A 93 0.23 17.39 4.74
N ILE A 94 0.08 16.50 3.76
CA ILE A 94 1.08 15.48 3.44
C ILE A 94 1.92 16.07 2.32
N GLU A 95 3.20 16.27 2.61
CA GLU A 95 4.13 16.75 1.60
C GLU A 95 4.09 15.80 0.40
N PRO A 96 3.96 16.34 -0.83
CA PRO A 96 4.03 15.53 -2.02
C PRO A 96 5.38 14.83 -2.03
N ASP A 97 5.37 13.53 -2.20
CA ASP A 97 6.57 12.76 -2.27
C ASP A 97 7.37 13.09 -3.50
N GLU A 98 8.50 13.53 -3.21
CA GLU A 98 9.59 13.45 -4.13
C GLU A 98 10.48 12.27 -3.70
N LEU A 99 10.03 11.15 -3.86
CA LEU A 99 10.32 9.77 -4.06
C LEU A 99 11.70 9.19 -3.82
N HIS A 100 11.62 8.02 -3.28
CA HIS A 100 12.39 6.79 -3.52
C HIS A 100 13.88 6.97 -3.80
N LEU A 101 14.57 7.66 -2.89
CA LEU A 101 16.01 7.57 -2.86
C LEU A 101 16.38 6.50 -1.83
N VAL A 102 17.11 5.50 -2.28
CA VAL A 102 17.85 4.60 -1.40
C VAL A 102 19.32 4.97 -1.50
N SER A 103 20.05 4.81 -0.40
CA SER A 103 21.50 4.95 -0.44
C SER A 103 22.12 3.80 -1.21
N THR A 104 23.26 4.04 -1.87
CA THR A 104 24.09 2.98 -2.42
C THR A 104 24.45 1.96 -1.34
N GLU A 105 24.67 0.72 -1.75
CA GLU A 105 25.23 -0.32 -0.91
C GLU A 105 26.68 0.02 -0.51
N GLU A 106 27.26 -0.71 0.45
CA GLU A 106 28.65 -0.51 0.90
C GLU A 106 29.68 -0.58 -0.24
N ASN A 107 29.36 -1.25 -1.33
CA ASN A 107 30.20 -1.35 -2.54
C ASN A 107 30.07 -0.13 -3.47
N GLY A 108 29.23 0.86 -3.14
CA GLY A 108 28.97 2.05 -3.96
C GLY A 108 28.04 1.81 -5.15
N SER A 109 27.40 0.64 -5.26
CA SER A 109 26.42 0.34 -6.30
C SER A 109 24.99 0.59 -5.80
N CYS A 110 24.07 0.84 -6.75
CA CYS A 110 22.65 0.84 -6.42
C CYS A 110 22.14 -0.59 -6.22
N PRO A 111 21.19 -0.81 -5.31
CA PRO A 111 20.49 -2.09 -5.20
C PRO A 111 19.87 -2.53 -6.54
N ASP A 112 19.61 -3.81 -6.68
CA ASP A 112 18.92 -4.35 -7.85
C ASP A 112 17.65 -3.57 -8.15
N LEU A 113 17.41 -3.23 -9.42
CA LEU A 113 16.31 -2.43 -9.94
C LEU A 113 16.37 -0.92 -9.61
N TYR A 114 17.47 -0.44 -9.04
CA TYR A 114 17.70 0.98 -8.83
C TYR A 114 18.83 1.46 -9.75
N ILE A 115 18.77 2.74 -10.10
CA ILE A 115 19.82 3.42 -10.87
C ILE A 115 20.31 4.64 -10.09
N PRO A 116 21.56 5.04 -10.23
CA PRO A 116 22.06 6.23 -9.57
C PRO A 116 21.33 7.48 -10.06
N VAL A 117 21.00 8.38 -9.16
CA VAL A 117 20.34 9.67 -9.45
C VAL A 117 21.17 10.48 -10.46
N LYS A 118 22.48 10.43 -10.31
CA LYS A 118 23.47 10.97 -11.24
C LYS A 118 24.74 10.13 -11.13
N GLU A 119 25.61 10.21 -12.12
CA GLU A 119 26.90 9.56 -12.07
C GLU A 119 27.70 9.98 -10.83
N GLY A 120 28.11 8.99 -10.01
CA GLY A 120 28.82 9.21 -8.74
C GLY A 120 27.95 9.65 -7.57
N SER A 121 26.63 9.52 -7.66
CA SER A 121 25.72 9.78 -6.55
C SER A 121 25.67 8.60 -5.57
N ASP A 122 25.65 8.89 -4.27
CA ASP A 122 25.38 7.92 -3.21
C ASP A 122 23.87 7.59 -3.08
N LEU A 123 23.05 8.12 -3.99
CA LEU A 123 21.61 7.98 -3.96
C LEU A 123 21.11 7.31 -5.25
N CYS A 124 20.19 6.39 -5.09
CA CYS A 124 19.62 5.57 -6.13
C CYS A 124 18.11 5.77 -6.22
N VAL A 125 17.58 5.83 -7.43
CA VAL A 125 16.15 5.87 -7.72
C VAL A 125 15.71 4.56 -8.37
N PRO A 126 14.47 4.11 -8.18
CA PRO A 126 13.96 2.94 -8.86
C PRO A 126 14.03 3.07 -10.37
N ASN A 127 14.47 2.04 -11.05
CA ASN A 127 14.47 1.97 -12.51
C ASN A 127 13.10 1.50 -13.00
N TYR A 128 12.20 2.43 -13.22
CA TYR A 128 10.84 2.14 -13.73
C TYR A 128 10.76 1.95 -15.25
N GLY A 129 11.91 2.01 -15.95
CA GLY A 129 11.96 1.93 -17.42
C GLY A 129 11.47 3.20 -18.14
N GLU A 130 10.90 4.13 -17.43
CA GLU A 130 10.53 5.47 -17.90
C GLU A 130 11.29 6.52 -17.08
N PRO A 131 11.73 7.62 -17.66
CA PRO A 131 12.42 8.66 -16.92
C PRO A 131 11.47 9.22 -15.85
N TYR A 132 11.80 8.92 -14.62
CA TYR A 132 11.13 9.49 -13.47
C TYR A 132 11.45 10.98 -13.45
N SER A 133 10.43 11.84 -13.40
CA SER A 133 10.47 13.31 -13.45
C SER A 133 11.85 13.91 -13.78
N ASP A 134 11.98 14.54 -14.92
CA ASP A 134 13.23 15.13 -15.44
C ASP A 134 13.86 16.23 -14.57
N ASP A 135 13.23 16.55 -13.43
CA ASP A 135 13.76 17.55 -12.51
C ASP A 135 14.87 16.96 -11.65
N MET A 136 16.08 17.00 -12.19
CA MET A 136 17.33 16.64 -11.51
C MET A 136 17.97 17.83 -10.81
N SER A 137 17.20 18.88 -10.51
CA SER A 137 17.69 20.05 -9.80
C SER A 137 18.23 19.67 -8.41
N GLU A 138 19.22 20.39 -7.93
CA GLU A 138 19.78 20.21 -6.60
C GLU A 138 18.71 20.41 -5.51
N GLU A 139 17.77 21.31 -5.76
CA GLU A 139 16.64 21.58 -4.87
C GLU A 139 15.67 20.38 -4.81
N ALA A 140 15.32 19.77 -5.94
CA ALA A 140 14.50 18.55 -5.98
C ALA A 140 15.19 17.39 -5.27
N ASN A 141 16.49 17.19 -5.46
CA ASN A 141 17.26 16.15 -4.79
C ASN A 141 17.31 16.35 -3.27
N THR A 142 17.50 17.59 -2.81
CA THR A 142 17.50 17.91 -1.38
C THR A 142 16.15 17.60 -0.73
N ARG A 143 15.04 17.93 -1.40
CA ARG A 143 13.69 17.60 -0.94
C ARG A 143 13.47 16.09 -0.87
N ARG A 144 13.93 15.34 -1.87
CA ARG A 144 13.88 13.86 -1.90
C ARG A 144 14.60 13.24 -0.73
N GLU A 145 15.82 13.69 -0.46
CA GLU A 145 16.60 13.23 0.71
C GLU A 145 15.87 13.49 2.03
N ALA A 146 15.31 14.68 2.19
CA ALA A 146 14.55 15.03 3.38
C ALA A 146 13.30 14.15 3.56
N ALA A 147 12.57 13.88 2.46
CA ALA A 147 11.39 13.03 2.47
C ALA A 147 11.75 11.57 2.84
N LEU A 148 12.82 11.02 2.25
CA LEU A 148 13.29 9.66 2.57
C LEU A 148 13.77 9.56 4.02
N LYS A 149 14.53 10.53 4.50
CA LYS A 149 14.97 10.58 5.89
C LYS A 149 13.78 10.59 6.85
N LYS A 150 12.76 11.38 6.55
CA LYS A 150 11.52 11.45 7.33
C LYS A 150 10.78 10.10 7.30
N PHE A 151 10.60 9.50 6.11
CA PHE A 151 9.98 8.19 5.95
C PHE A 151 10.73 7.12 6.75
N ASN A 152 12.03 7.03 6.63
CA ASN A 152 12.85 6.04 7.33
C ASN A 152 12.80 6.21 8.86
N ALA A 153 12.72 7.45 9.35
CA ALA A 153 12.55 7.71 10.79
C ALA A 153 11.22 7.17 11.34
N TYR A 154 10.17 7.14 10.53
CA TYR A 154 8.85 6.65 10.93
C TYR A 154 8.58 5.20 10.53
N ARG A 155 9.36 4.61 9.63
CA ARG A 155 9.18 3.26 9.08
C ARG A 155 8.92 2.21 10.16
N TRP A 156 9.77 2.16 11.17
CA TRP A 156 9.64 1.21 12.27
C TRP A 156 8.35 1.39 13.08
N LYS A 157 7.99 2.64 13.37
CA LYS A 157 6.75 2.95 14.07
C LYS A 157 5.52 2.55 13.26
N MET A 158 5.54 2.81 11.95
CA MET A 158 4.45 2.41 11.05
C MET A 158 4.33 0.89 10.96
N ALA A 159 5.44 0.17 10.78
CA ALA A 159 5.48 -1.28 10.73
C ALA A 159 4.92 -1.91 12.02
N ASN A 160 5.37 -1.45 13.19
CA ASN A 160 4.85 -1.94 14.47
C ASN A 160 3.34 -1.71 14.61
N SER A 161 2.83 -0.54 14.20
CA SER A 161 1.40 -0.25 14.23
C SER A 161 0.58 -1.22 13.37
N VAL A 162 1.11 -1.63 12.21
CA VAL A 162 0.48 -2.64 11.34
C VAL A 162 0.54 -4.02 12.00
N TRP A 163 1.71 -4.42 12.49
CA TRP A 163 1.89 -5.73 13.15
C TRP A 163 1.02 -5.89 14.39
N ASP A 164 0.88 -4.84 15.20
CA ASP A 164 0.00 -4.86 16.37
C ASP A 164 -1.46 -5.06 15.97
N LYS A 165 -1.92 -4.42 14.89
CA LYS A 165 -3.26 -4.64 14.34
C LYS A 165 -3.43 -6.08 13.83
N MET A 166 -2.44 -6.62 13.13
CA MET A 166 -2.46 -8.00 12.64
C MET A 166 -2.49 -9.00 13.79
N LYS A 167 -1.66 -8.81 14.82
CA LYS A 167 -1.67 -9.65 16.04
C LYS A 167 -3.03 -9.56 16.75
N ALA A 168 -3.56 -8.35 16.94
CA ALA A 168 -4.84 -8.16 17.61
C ALA A 168 -6.03 -8.79 16.87
N SER A 169 -5.92 -8.97 15.56
CA SER A 169 -6.94 -9.63 14.73
C SER A 169 -6.66 -11.12 14.49
N ASP A 170 -5.66 -11.70 15.15
CA ASP A 170 -5.18 -13.06 14.89
C ASP A 170 -4.86 -13.30 13.41
N SER A 171 -4.18 -12.33 12.79
CA SER A 171 -3.79 -12.37 11.37
C SER A 171 -4.97 -12.67 10.43
N ARG A 172 -6.14 -12.14 10.75
CA ARG A 172 -7.41 -12.42 10.07
C ARG A 172 -7.30 -12.21 8.54
N GLU A 173 -6.62 -11.17 8.10
CA GLU A 173 -6.46 -10.86 6.69
C GLU A 173 -5.60 -11.92 5.99
N CYS A 174 -4.55 -12.40 6.64
CA CYS A 174 -3.70 -13.48 6.13
C CYS A 174 -4.49 -14.79 5.97
N ARG A 175 -5.41 -15.07 6.90
CA ARG A 175 -6.26 -16.26 6.90
C ARG A 175 -7.29 -16.28 5.76
N ASN A 176 -7.47 -15.19 5.02
CA ASN A 176 -8.29 -15.19 3.81
C ASN A 176 -7.67 -16.03 2.67
N CYS A 177 -6.35 -16.20 2.70
CA CYS A 177 -5.59 -16.98 1.70
C CYS A 177 -4.82 -18.14 2.33
N HIS A 178 -4.39 -18.01 3.59
CA HIS A 178 -3.60 -19.02 4.31
C HIS A 178 -4.44 -19.78 5.31
N SER A 179 -4.45 -21.12 5.22
CA SER A 179 -4.93 -22.01 6.28
C SER A 179 -3.74 -22.39 7.16
N PHE A 180 -3.60 -21.76 8.31
CA PHE A 180 -2.48 -22.02 9.21
C PHE A 180 -2.53 -23.44 9.79
N GLU A 181 -3.71 -24.03 9.87
CA GLU A 181 -3.92 -25.42 10.33
C GLU A 181 -3.41 -26.45 9.31
N ASN A 182 -3.42 -26.10 8.01
CA ASN A 182 -3.00 -26.99 6.93
C ASN A 182 -1.59 -26.64 6.41
N MET A 183 -0.94 -25.66 7.03
CA MET A 183 0.38 -25.20 6.60
C MET A 183 1.47 -26.11 7.18
N ASP A 184 2.21 -26.80 6.30
CA ASP A 184 3.40 -27.57 6.71
C ASP A 184 4.58 -26.61 6.90
N LEU A 185 4.80 -26.20 8.14
CA LEU A 185 5.89 -25.29 8.51
C LEU A 185 7.27 -25.93 8.36
N ASP A 186 7.37 -27.26 8.44
CA ASP A 186 8.67 -27.96 8.34
C ASP A 186 9.17 -28.03 6.89
N SER A 187 8.25 -27.99 5.93
CA SER A 187 8.56 -27.91 4.51
C SER A 187 8.87 -26.47 4.02
N GLN A 188 8.74 -25.48 4.89
CA GLN A 188 8.97 -24.08 4.54
C GLN A 188 10.45 -23.68 4.70
N ASP A 189 10.86 -22.65 3.97
CA ASP A 189 12.16 -22.04 4.17
C ASP A 189 12.39 -21.58 5.62
N ARG A 190 13.64 -21.65 6.07
CA ARG A 190 14.02 -21.32 7.44
C ARG A 190 13.56 -19.91 7.88
N SER A 191 13.52 -18.96 6.97
CA SER A 191 13.04 -17.60 7.22
C SER A 191 11.53 -17.55 7.44
N ALA A 192 10.76 -18.36 6.70
CA ALA A 192 9.31 -18.44 6.81
C ALA A 192 8.84 -19.19 8.07
N ARG A 193 9.65 -20.12 8.58
CA ARG A 193 9.37 -20.87 9.83
C ARG A 193 9.53 -20.05 11.11
N LYS A 194 10.30 -18.96 11.07
CA LYS A 194 10.47 -18.09 12.22
C LYS A 194 9.27 -17.15 12.33
N LYS A 195 8.38 -17.45 13.24
CA LYS A 195 7.33 -16.54 13.69
C LYS A 195 7.82 -15.64 14.80
#